data_202a9798155230abba1219485e77789d
#
_entry.id   202a9798155230abba1219485e77789d
#
_cell.length_a   1.000
_cell.length_b   1.000
_cell.length_c   1.000
_cell.angle_alpha   90.00
_cell.angle_beta   90.00
_cell.angle_gamma   90.00
#
_symmetry.space_group_name_H-M   'P 1'
#
loop_
_entity.id
_entity.type
_entity.pdbx_description
1 polymer ?
#
loop_
_entity_poly.entity_id
_entity_poly.type
_entity_poly.pdbx_seq_one_letter_code
_entity_poly.pdbx_strand_id
1 'polypeptide(L)'
;MTREWVAGLTVVTGKGEVLELNKGLMKNNTGLDFRHLFIGSEGILGFITEATLKLTAQPKDPTVLVLGLSDMSAIMTVLDRIQSTTPLLAYEFFSELAVSKVVDHAGVARPFETRTPFYALVEFERENDMTDAHVFEAVEQCMDEGW
;
A
#
# COMPACT_ATOMS: atom_id res chain seq x y z
N MET A 1 1.79 -1.90 7.76
CA MET A 1 0.43 -1.81 8.39
C MET A 1 0.36 -0.55 9.26
N THR A 2 -0.83 0.05 9.45
CA THR A 2 -1.01 1.26 10.28
C THR A 2 -0.39 1.13 11.67
N ARG A 3 -0.50 -0.03 12.31
CA ARG A 3 0.08 -0.30 13.64
C ARG A 3 1.60 -0.12 13.73
N GLU A 4 2.31 -0.25 12.64
CA GLU A 4 3.77 -0.09 12.59
C GLU A 4 4.20 1.38 12.61
N TRP A 5 3.29 2.25 12.18
CA TRP A 5 3.49 3.69 12.14
C TRP A 5 3.08 4.42 13.42
N VAL A 6 2.30 3.75 14.31
CA VAL A 6 1.87 4.34 15.57
C VAL A 6 2.93 4.09 16.65
N ALA A 7 3.62 5.13 17.09
CA ALA A 7 4.65 5.06 18.13
C ALA A 7 4.07 5.16 19.56
N GLY A 8 2.94 5.84 19.75
CA GLY A 8 2.27 5.98 21.03
C GLY A 8 0.79 6.29 20.87
N LEU A 9 -0.01 6.01 21.91
CA LEU A 9 -1.44 6.33 21.97
C LEU A 9 -1.83 6.85 23.33
N THR A 10 -2.77 7.79 23.36
CA THR A 10 -3.58 8.11 24.54
C THR A 10 -5.01 7.63 24.30
N VAL A 11 -5.55 6.83 25.21
CA VAL A 11 -6.86 6.18 25.06
C VAL A 11 -7.70 6.42 26.31
N VAL A 12 -8.99 6.72 26.12
CA VAL A 12 -9.98 6.75 27.21
C VAL A 12 -10.81 5.47 27.16
N THR A 13 -10.80 4.71 28.25
CA THR A 13 -11.58 3.46 28.36
C THR A 13 -13.08 3.73 28.62
N GLY A 14 -13.92 2.70 28.52
CA GLY A 14 -15.35 2.80 28.86
C GLY A 14 -15.64 3.12 30.34
N LYS A 15 -14.63 3.06 31.22
CA LYS A 15 -14.71 3.50 32.61
C LYS A 15 -14.27 4.95 32.84
N GLY A 16 -13.84 5.63 31.77
CA GLY A 16 -13.28 6.99 31.84
C GLY A 16 -11.81 7.05 32.28
N GLU A 17 -11.12 5.92 32.34
CA GLU A 17 -9.70 5.88 32.68
C GLU A 17 -8.86 6.30 31.45
N VAL A 18 -7.86 7.15 31.66
CA VAL A 18 -6.92 7.60 30.63
C VAL A 18 -5.70 6.71 30.66
N LEU A 19 -5.40 6.06 29.55
CA LEU A 19 -4.23 5.20 29.36
C LEU A 19 -3.25 5.85 28.39
N GLU A 20 -2.01 6.08 28.84
CA GLU A 20 -0.91 6.51 27.98
C GLU A 20 -0.07 5.29 27.60
N LEU A 21 -0.13 4.89 26.34
CA LEU A 21 0.50 3.66 25.83
C LEU A 21 1.78 3.99 25.05
N ASN A 22 2.90 3.43 25.54
CA ASN A 22 4.24 3.55 24.99
C ASN A 22 4.86 4.97 24.99
N LYS A 23 4.14 6.05 25.23
CA LYS A 23 4.62 7.46 25.31
C LYS A 23 5.60 7.86 24.18
N GLY A 24 5.46 7.28 22.99
CA GLY A 24 6.32 7.57 21.85
C GLY A 24 7.73 6.95 21.89
N LEU A 25 8.00 5.99 22.77
CA LEU A 25 9.30 5.31 22.80
C LEU A 25 9.55 4.58 21.48
N MET A 26 10.74 4.78 20.91
CA MET A 26 11.16 4.11 19.66
C MET A 26 11.33 2.60 19.83
N LYS A 27 11.76 2.17 21.01
CA LYS A 27 11.93 0.76 21.38
C LYS A 27 11.39 0.53 22.77
N ASN A 28 10.48 -0.44 22.90
CA ASN A 28 9.92 -0.88 24.17
C ASN A 28 9.81 -2.40 24.18
N ASN A 29 10.62 -3.05 24.99
CA ASN A 29 10.64 -4.52 25.13
C ASN A 29 10.06 -4.97 26.49
N THR A 30 9.35 -4.10 27.21
CA THR A 30 8.81 -4.35 28.54
C THR A 30 7.40 -4.93 28.53
N GLY A 31 7.24 -6.17 28.12
CA GLY A 31 5.95 -6.86 28.14
C GLY A 31 5.12 -6.69 26.86
N LEU A 32 3.80 -6.81 27.00
CA LEU A 32 2.87 -6.73 25.87
C LEU A 32 2.70 -5.29 25.38
N ASP A 33 2.65 -5.13 24.06
CA ASP A 33 2.37 -3.84 23.43
C ASP A 33 0.87 -3.60 23.33
N PHE A 34 0.31 -2.95 24.34
CA PHE A 34 -1.12 -2.68 24.43
C PHE A 34 -1.66 -1.73 23.35
N ARG A 35 -0.80 -0.96 22.64
CA ARG A 35 -1.24 -0.16 21.49
C ARG A 35 -1.95 -1.04 20.45
N HIS A 36 -1.44 -2.25 20.24
CA HIS A 36 -1.97 -3.18 19.26
C HIS A 36 -3.36 -3.76 19.59
N LEU A 37 -3.85 -3.59 20.83
CA LEU A 37 -5.23 -3.91 21.19
C LEU A 37 -6.20 -2.84 20.70
N PHE A 38 -5.81 -1.56 20.79
CA PHE A 38 -6.68 -0.43 20.45
C PHE A 38 -6.65 -0.10 18.96
N ILE A 39 -5.50 -0.31 18.28
CA ILE A 39 -5.38 -0.10 16.84
C ILE A 39 -6.19 -1.16 16.09
N GLY A 40 -7.25 -0.71 15.38
CA GLY A 40 -8.18 -1.58 14.68
C GLY A 40 -9.32 -2.12 15.53
N SER A 41 -9.48 -1.63 16.78
CA SER A 41 -10.60 -2.03 17.66
C SER A 41 -11.93 -1.33 17.33
N GLU A 42 -11.94 -0.39 16.39
CA GLU A 42 -13.14 0.36 15.95
C GLU A 42 -13.90 1.03 17.12
N GLY A 43 -13.19 1.42 18.18
CA GLY A 43 -13.76 2.09 19.34
C GLY A 43 -14.39 1.15 20.40
N ILE A 44 -14.45 -0.15 20.19
CA ILE A 44 -15.10 -1.07 21.16
C ILE A 44 -14.31 -1.27 22.45
N LEU A 45 -12.99 -1.03 22.45
CA LEU A 45 -12.15 -1.14 23.65
C LEU A 45 -11.90 0.21 24.35
N GLY A 46 -12.06 1.30 23.63
CA GLY A 46 -11.84 2.65 24.15
C GLY A 46 -11.76 3.66 23.01
N PHE A 47 -11.69 4.93 23.36
CA PHE A 47 -11.62 6.06 22.43
C PHE A 47 -10.18 6.57 22.36
N ILE A 48 -9.56 6.55 21.18
CA ILE A 48 -8.21 7.11 20.97
C ILE A 48 -8.33 8.63 20.88
N THR A 49 -7.71 9.33 21.82
CA THR A 49 -7.71 10.81 21.88
C THR A 49 -6.47 11.42 21.28
N GLU A 50 -5.33 10.72 21.35
CA GLU A 50 -4.06 11.18 20.81
C GLU A 50 -3.28 10.01 20.21
N ALA A 51 -2.52 10.29 19.15
CA ALA A 51 -1.59 9.34 18.54
C ALA A 51 -0.24 10.00 18.22
N THR A 52 0.85 9.34 18.60
CA THR A 52 2.19 9.69 18.14
C THR A 52 2.52 8.83 16.93
N LEU A 53 2.78 9.46 15.79
CA LEU A 53 3.07 8.77 14.54
C LEU A 53 4.57 8.84 14.20
N LYS A 54 5.09 7.76 13.64
CA LYS A 54 6.39 7.78 12.98
C LYS A 54 6.26 8.49 11.65
N LEU A 55 7.26 9.24 11.27
CA LEU A 55 7.34 9.92 9.98
C LEU A 55 8.35 9.22 9.08
N THR A 56 8.12 9.31 7.79
CA THR A 56 9.05 8.89 6.73
C THR A 56 9.30 10.05 5.78
N ALA A 57 10.38 9.96 5.01
CA ALA A 57 10.64 10.92 3.95
C ALA A 57 9.52 10.83 2.89
N GLN A 58 9.16 11.97 2.32
CA GLN A 58 8.26 12.00 1.17
C GLN A 58 8.99 11.46 -0.05
N PRO A 59 8.39 10.56 -0.85
CA PRO A 59 8.94 10.16 -2.14
C PRO A 59 9.20 11.38 -3.03
N LYS A 60 10.35 11.41 -3.70
CA LYS A 60 10.78 12.60 -4.46
C LYS A 60 10.18 12.64 -5.86
N ASP A 61 10.12 11.52 -6.53
CA ASP A 61 9.63 11.40 -7.92
C ASP A 61 8.79 10.11 -8.05
N PRO A 62 7.55 10.09 -7.49
CA PRO A 62 6.68 8.92 -7.61
C PRO A 62 6.22 8.77 -9.06
N THR A 63 6.47 7.59 -9.61
CA THR A 63 6.07 7.21 -10.97
C THR A 63 5.06 6.10 -10.91
N VAL A 64 4.02 6.18 -11.74
CA VAL A 64 2.93 5.20 -11.81
C VAL A 64 2.92 4.54 -13.19
N LEU A 65 2.88 3.20 -13.19
CA LEU A 65 2.58 2.39 -14.36
C LEU A 65 1.26 1.67 -14.17
N VAL A 66 0.51 1.50 -15.25
CA VAL A 66 -0.65 0.61 -15.30
C VAL A 66 -0.37 -0.48 -16.32
N LEU A 67 -0.53 -1.72 -15.92
CA LEU A 67 -0.28 -2.91 -16.74
C LEU A 67 -1.60 -3.64 -16.98
N GLY A 68 -1.84 -4.10 -18.22
CA GLY A 68 -2.94 -4.99 -18.55
C GLY A 68 -2.50 -6.44 -18.41
N LEU A 69 -3.27 -7.26 -17.68
CA LEU A 69 -2.90 -8.63 -17.33
C LEU A 69 -3.90 -9.63 -17.90
N SER A 70 -3.39 -10.76 -18.40
CA SER A 70 -4.16 -11.80 -19.07
C SER A 70 -5.04 -12.63 -18.13
N ASP A 71 -4.58 -12.85 -16.89
CA ASP A 71 -5.28 -13.64 -15.88
C ASP A 71 -4.88 -13.27 -14.43
N MET A 72 -5.55 -13.92 -13.47
CA MET A 72 -5.34 -13.65 -12.04
C MET A 72 -3.97 -14.08 -11.54
N SER A 73 -3.34 -15.09 -12.12
CA SER A 73 -2.03 -15.59 -11.69
C SER A 73 -0.92 -14.60 -12.05
N ALA A 74 -1.08 -13.86 -13.15
CA ALA A 74 -0.16 -12.83 -13.60
C ALA A 74 0.05 -11.73 -12.54
N ILE A 75 -0.97 -11.44 -11.71
CA ILE A 75 -0.90 -10.37 -10.71
C ILE A 75 0.28 -10.58 -9.75
N MET A 76 0.41 -11.78 -9.18
CA MET A 76 1.49 -12.06 -8.23
C MET A 76 2.84 -12.26 -8.91
N THR A 77 2.86 -12.86 -10.11
CA THR A 77 4.09 -13.05 -10.88
C THR A 77 4.73 -11.71 -11.24
N VAL A 78 3.93 -10.76 -11.72
CA VAL A 78 4.38 -9.41 -12.06
C VAL A 78 4.86 -8.65 -10.82
N LEU A 79 4.12 -8.75 -9.70
CA LEU A 79 4.55 -8.16 -8.43
C LEU A 79 5.93 -8.68 -8.01
N ASP A 80 6.09 -10.01 -7.94
CA ASP A 80 7.35 -10.64 -7.50
C ASP A 80 8.52 -10.24 -8.41
N ARG A 81 8.29 -10.15 -9.71
CA ARG A 81 9.30 -9.76 -10.68
C ARG A 81 9.76 -8.32 -10.47
N ILE A 82 8.83 -7.36 -10.41
CA ILE A 82 9.16 -5.94 -10.27
C ILE A 82 9.78 -5.65 -8.90
N GLN A 83 9.21 -6.16 -7.80
CA GLN A 83 9.74 -5.89 -6.46
C GLN A 83 11.13 -6.50 -6.21
N SER A 84 11.55 -7.51 -7.00
CA SER A 84 12.89 -8.07 -6.90
C SER A 84 13.99 -7.12 -7.41
N THR A 85 13.62 -6.13 -8.22
CA THR A 85 14.55 -5.18 -8.84
C THR A 85 14.36 -3.75 -8.35
N THR A 86 13.14 -3.39 -7.92
CA THR A 86 12.78 -2.01 -7.58
C THR A 86 11.88 -1.97 -6.34
N PRO A 87 12.23 -1.15 -5.32
CA PRO A 87 11.34 -0.91 -4.19
C PRO A 87 10.03 -0.24 -4.64
N LEU A 88 8.89 -0.83 -4.27
CA LEU A 88 7.57 -0.32 -4.62
C LEU A 88 7.01 0.57 -3.51
N LEU A 89 6.35 1.66 -3.90
CA LEU A 89 5.54 2.49 -3.02
C LEU A 89 4.13 1.91 -2.87
N ALA A 90 3.54 1.44 -3.98
CA ALA A 90 2.26 0.75 -3.98
C ALA A 90 2.20 -0.29 -5.11
N TYR A 91 1.37 -1.32 -4.88
CA TYR A 91 0.95 -2.29 -5.88
C TYR A 91 -0.52 -2.60 -5.65
N GLU A 92 -1.35 -2.20 -6.59
CA GLU A 92 -2.80 -2.39 -6.55
C GLU A 92 -3.25 -3.20 -7.76
N PHE A 93 -4.31 -4.00 -7.62
CA PHE A 93 -4.90 -4.65 -8.78
C PHE A 93 -6.43 -4.44 -8.83
N PHE A 94 -6.97 -4.47 -10.02
CA PHE A 94 -8.40 -4.33 -10.24
C PHE A 94 -8.86 -5.07 -11.50
N SER A 95 -10.13 -5.43 -11.54
CA SER A 95 -10.72 -6.16 -12.67
C SER A 95 -11.25 -5.22 -13.75
N GLU A 96 -11.45 -5.74 -14.94
CA GLU A 96 -12.13 -5.02 -16.04
C GLU A 96 -13.53 -4.52 -15.60
N LEU A 97 -14.24 -5.29 -14.78
CA LEU A 97 -15.53 -4.84 -14.25
C LEU A 97 -15.40 -3.56 -13.41
N ALA A 98 -14.37 -3.49 -12.55
CA ALA A 98 -14.12 -2.30 -11.73
C ALA A 98 -13.78 -1.08 -12.62
N VAL A 99 -12.91 -1.25 -13.62
CA VAL A 99 -12.60 -0.20 -14.59
C VAL A 99 -13.84 0.29 -15.32
N SER A 100 -14.65 -0.63 -15.85
CA SER A 100 -15.88 -0.27 -16.56
C SER A 100 -16.84 0.53 -15.68
N LYS A 101 -17.02 0.12 -14.40
CA LYS A 101 -17.89 0.85 -13.47
C LYS A 101 -17.39 2.25 -13.15
N VAL A 102 -16.07 2.43 -12.99
CA VAL A 102 -15.47 3.76 -12.75
C VAL A 102 -15.62 4.65 -13.98
N VAL A 103 -15.31 4.13 -15.17
CA VAL A 103 -15.47 4.87 -16.44
C VAL A 103 -16.91 5.32 -16.64
N ASP A 104 -17.88 4.40 -16.46
CA ASP A 104 -19.32 4.68 -16.66
C ASP A 104 -19.84 5.71 -15.64
N HIS A 105 -19.37 5.65 -14.38
CA HIS A 105 -19.87 6.51 -13.32
C HIS A 105 -19.17 7.87 -13.26
N ALA A 106 -17.84 7.90 -13.41
CA ALA A 106 -17.02 9.10 -13.26
C ALA A 106 -16.73 9.81 -14.59
N GLY A 107 -17.02 9.18 -15.73
CA GLY A 107 -16.77 9.75 -17.07
C GLY A 107 -15.28 9.93 -17.38
N VAL A 108 -14.39 9.18 -16.71
CA VAL A 108 -12.95 9.23 -16.94
C VAL A 108 -12.55 8.33 -18.12
N ALA A 109 -11.42 8.65 -18.76
CA ALA A 109 -10.86 7.81 -19.80
C ALA A 109 -10.37 6.47 -19.27
N ARG A 110 -10.41 5.44 -20.11
CA ARG A 110 -9.80 4.14 -19.83
C ARG A 110 -8.27 4.25 -19.88
N PRO A 111 -7.53 3.44 -19.11
CA PRO A 111 -6.08 3.42 -19.18
C PRO A 111 -5.57 2.94 -20.55
N PHE A 112 -6.30 2.02 -21.23
CA PHE A 112 -5.99 1.49 -22.55
C PHE A 112 -7.24 1.38 -23.42
N GLU A 113 -7.06 1.39 -24.76
CA GLU A 113 -8.12 1.06 -25.70
C GLU A 113 -8.47 -0.44 -25.66
N THR A 114 -7.42 -1.30 -25.58
CA THR A 114 -7.59 -2.74 -25.43
C THR A 114 -8.00 -3.09 -24.02
N ARG A 115 -9.05 -3.89 -23.87
CA ARG A 115 -9.51 -4.39 -22.57
C ARG A 115 -8.76 -5.66 -22.20
N THR A 116 -8.34 -5.73 -20.93
CA THR A 116 -7.74 -6.91 -20.33
C THR A 116 -8.58 -7.35 -19.13
N PRO A 117 -8.58 -8.65 -18.77
CA PRO A 117 -9.38 -9.13 -17.63
C PRO A 117 -9.01 -8.48 -16.29
N PHE A 118 -7.73 -8.20 -16.10
CA PHE A 118 -7.17 -7.57 -14.91
C PHE A 118 -6.20 -6.47 -15.27
N TYR A 119 -5.96 -5.61 -14.29
CA TYR A 119 -4.99 -4.52 -14.36
C TYR A 119 -4.19 -4.48 -13.07
N ALA A 120 -2.91 -4.14 -13.15
CA ALA A 120 -2.08 -3.79 -12.01
C ALA A 120 -1.65 -2.33 -12.12
N LEU A 121 -1.74 -1.60 -11.00
CA LEU A 121 -1.14 -0.30 -10.82
C LEU A 121 0.10 -0.48 -9.97
N VAL A 122 1.22 -0.02 -10.47
CA VAL A 122 2.53 -0.12 -9.85
C VAL A 122 3.03 1.29 -9.59
N GLU A 123 3.32 1.63 -8.35
CA GLU A 123 3.91 2.92 -7.98
C GLU A 123 5.30 2.68 -7.37
N PHE A 124 6.29 3.41 -7.86
CA PHE A 124 7.67 3.35 -7.39
C PHE A 124 8.30 4.73 -7.38
N GLU A 125 9.36 4.91 -6.60
CA GLU A 125 10.16 6.13 -6.60
C GLU A 125 11.24 6.04 -7.67
N ARG A 126 11.27 7.01 -8.58
CA ARG A 126 12.36 7.13 -9.55
C ARG A 126 13.56 7.78 -8.88
N GLU A 127 14.58 6.99 -8.60
CA GLU A 127 15.83 7.50 -8.02
C GLU A 127 16.80 8.01 -9.11
N ASN A 128 16.78 7.38 -10.28
CA ASN A 128 17.63 7.69 -11.43
C ASN A 128 17.12 6.97 -12.70
N ASP A 129 17.73 7.22 -13.84
CA ASP A 129 17.36 6.62 -15.13
C ASP A 129 17.44 5.07 -15.13
N MET A 130 18.28 4.47 -14.26
CA MET A 130 18.39 3.01 -14.13
C MET A 130 17.14 2.41 -13.46
N THR A 131 16.43 3.16 -12.62
CA THR A 131 15.19 2.68 -12.00
C THR A 131 14.14 2.37 -13.06
N ASP A 132 13.93 3.26 -14.01
CA ASP A 132 13.01 3.05 -15.13
C ASP A 132 13.46 1.84 -15.97
N ALA A 133 14.74 1.74 -16.29
CA ALA A 133 15.28 0.62 -17.07
C ALA A 133 15.01 -0.74 -16.41
N HIS A 134 15.23 -0.85 -15.10
CA HIS A 134 14.96 -2.09 -14.35
C HIS A 134 13.47 -2.46 -14.34
N VAL A 135 12.58 -1.47 -14.18
CA VAL A 135 11.14 -1.72 -14.20
C VAL A 135 10.68 -2.15 -15.59
N PHE A 136 11.13 -1.47 -16.65
CA PHE A 136 10.79 -1.82 -18.03
C PHE A 136 11.34 -3.21 -18.41
N GLU A 137 12.57 -3.54 -18.05
CA GLU A 137 13.12 -4.88 -18.27
C GLU A 137 12.30 -5.96 -17.57
N ALA A 138 11.89 -5.73 -16.32
CA ALA A 138 11.05 -6.67 -15.58
C ALA A 138 9.67 -6.85 -16.24
N VAL A 139 9.08 -5.77 -16.76
CA VAL A 139 7.81 -5.82 -17.52
C VAL A 139 7.96 -6.55 -18.84
N GLU A 140 9.02 -6.28 -19.62
CA GLU A 140 9.30 -6.96 -20.88
C GLU A 140 9.45 -8.48 -20.68
N GLN A 141 10.17 -8.91 -19.64
CA GLN A 141 10.29 -10.33 -19.28
C GLN A 141 8.93 -10.97 -18.97
N CYS A 142 8.05 -10.25 -18.28
CA CYS A 142 6.68 -10.73 -18.02
C CYS A 142 5.87 -10.86 -19.32
N MET A 143 6.01 -9.92 -20.25
CA MET A 143 5.33 -9.96 -21.56
C MET A 143 5.83 -11.14 -22.42
N ASP A 144 7.14 -11.42 -22.43
CA ASP A 144 7.73 -12.54 -23.16
C ASP A 144 7.26 -13.89 -22.61
N GLU A 145 6.98 -13.97 -21.32
CA GLU A 145 6.42 -15.15 -20.65
C GLU A 145 4.89 -15.27 -20.81
N GLY A 146 4.22 -14.27 -21.45
CA GLY A 146 2.80 -14.28 -21.77
C GLY A 146 1.87 -13.76 -20.66
N TRP A 147 2.41 -12.99 -19.74
CA TRP A 147 1.67 -12.36 -18.63
C TRP A 147 1.07 -11.01 -18.98
#